data_759ed500f54c7b36dfd950aef8c50d21
#
_entry.id   759ed500f54c7b36dfd950aef8c50d21
#
_cell.length_a   1.000
_cell.length_b   1.000
_cell.length_c   1.000
_cell.angle_alpha   90.00
_cell.angle_beta   90.00
_cell.angle_gamma   90.00
#
_symmetry.space_group_name_H-M   'P 1'
#
loop_
_entity.id
_entity.type
_entity.pdbx_description
1 polymer ?
#
loop_
_entity_poly.entity_id
_entity_poly.type
_entity_poly.pdbx_seq_one_letter_code
_entity_poly.pdbx_strand_id
1 'polypeptide(L)'
;KGALFSLGLLCAAWGRLQAQNQPLTAENLCDLAAQMTAGITRREMQATDTHGLAVHAAYGAKGVRGEAESGFASVRELAMPQLSRPNGRYLALLSLIAHVRDTNVLHRAGEEGLHWLQSRAKDLFSTFSISAMEQLDRECIDRNISPGGCADLLAIAFFMQSVIH
;
A
#
# COMPACT_ATOMS: atom_id res chain seq x y z
N LYS A 1 2.20 7.41 9.33
CA LYS A 1 0.81 7.39 9.85
C LYS A 1 -0.01 6.30 9.16
N GLY A 2 0.17 6.08 7.86
CA GLY A 2 -0.54 5.06 7.09
C GLY A 2 -0.30 3.65 7.60
N ALA A 3 0.95 3.24 7.78
CA ALA A 3 1.29 1.93 8.32
C ALA A 3 0.70 1.72 9.73
N LEU A 4 0.79 2.72 10.61
CA LEU A 4 0.27 2.60 11.97
C LEU A 4 -1.25 2.40 12.01
N PHE A 5 -1.99 3.16 11.19
CA PHE A 5 -3.44 3.00 11.04
C PHE A 5 -3.78 1.59 10.53
N SER A 6 -3.12 1.14 9.46
CA SER A 6 -3.40 -0.15 8.83
C SER A 6 -3.04 -1.33 9.74
N LEU A 7 -1.88 -1.29 10.40
CA LEU A 7 -1.47 -2.34 11.36
C LEU A 7 -2.43 -2.40 12.55
N GLY A 8 -2.82 -1.23 13.11
CA GLY A 8 -3.78 -1.17 14.20
C GLY A 8 -5.14 -1.77 13.81
N LEU A 9 -5.62 -1.47 12.60
CA LEU A 9 -6.85 -2.04 12.06
C LEU A 9 -6.75 -3.57 11.91
N LEU A 10 -5.66 -4.09 11.33
CA LEU A 10 -5.46 -5.53 11.15
C LEU A 10 -5.30 -6.25 12.48
N CYS A 11 -4.62 -5.66 13.47
CA CYS A 11 -4.57 -6.22 14.83
C CYS A 11 -5.96 -6.29 15.47
N ALA A 12 -6.79 -5.26 15.31
CA ALA A 12 -8.16 -5.24 15.80
C ALA A 12 -9.03 -6.30 15.10
N ALA A 13 -8.90 -6.43 13.78
CA ALA A 13 -9.58 -7.47 13.00
C ALA A 13 -9.14 -8.88 13.45
N TRP A 14 -7.85 -9.10 13.64
CA TRP A 14 -7.32 -10.37 14.15
C TRP A 14 -7.90 -10.72 15.53
N GLY A 15 -7.85 -9.80 16.49
CA GLY A 15 -8.43 -10.02 17.82
C GLY A 15 -9.93 -10.36 17.76
N ARG A 16 -10.67 -9.75 16.83
CA ARG A 16 -12.09 -10.05 16.61
C ARG A 16 -12.31 -11.44 16.00
N LEU A 17 -11.49 -11.85 15.02
CA LEU A 17 -11.54 -13.23 14.48
C LEU A 17 -11.29 -14.26 15.57
N GLN A 18 -10.29 -14.03 16.43
CA GLN A 18 -10.02 -14.94 17.56
C GLN A 18 -11.20 -15.02 18.53
N ALA A 19 -11.82 -13.89 18.89
CA ALA A 19 -12.99 -13.87 19.77
C ALA A 19 -14.21 -14.59 19.17
N GLN A 20 -14.28 -14.68 17.85
CA GLN A 20 -15.33 -15.37 17.11
C GLN A 20 -14.97 -16.84 16.77
N ASN A 21 -13.82 -17.34 17.20
CA ASN A 21 -13.28 -18.65 16.84
C ASN A 21 -13.18 -18.88 15.31
N GLN A 22 -12.91 -17.81 14.55
CA GLN A 22 -12.73 -17.88 13.10
C GLN A 22 -11.26 -18.06 12.74
N PRO A 23 -10.95 -18.81 11.67
CA PRO A 23 -9.57 -19.04 11.27
C PRO A 23 -8.90 -17.74 10.80
N LEU A 24 -7.64 -17.57 11.17
CA LEU A 24 -6.80 -16.45 10.71
C LEU A 24 -6.26 -16.77 9.32
N THR A 25 -6.98 -16.33 8.31
CA THR A 25 -6.58 -16.38 6.90
C THR A 25 -6.44 -14.96 6.35
N ALA A 26 -5.72 -14.80 5.23
CA ALA A 26 -5.63 -13.50 4.54
C ALA A 26 -7.02 -12.97 4.17
N GLU A 27 -7.87 -13.84 3.69
CA GLU A 27 -9.24 -13.52 3.29
C GLU A 27 -10.06 -13.01 4.48
N ASN A 28 -10.19 -13.83 5.55
CA ASN A 28 -10.98 -13.45 6.73
C ASN A 28 -10.47 -12.16 7.38
N LEU A 29 -9.14 -11.99 7.47
CA LEU A 29 -8.52 -10.81 8.07
C LEU A 29 -8.85 -9.55 7.27
N CYS A 30 -8.69 -9.61 5.94
CA CYS A 30 -8.93 -8.48 5.05
C CYS A 30 -10.42 -8.14 4.90
N ASP A 31 -11.27 -9.15 4.82
CA ASP A 31 -12.72 -8.96 4.73
C ASP A 31 -13.27 -8.32 6.00
N LEU A 32 -12.79 -8.75 7.17
CA LEU A 32 -13.17 -8.11 8.42
C LEU A 32 -12.66 -6.68 8.53
N ALA A 33 -11.42 -6.41 8.09
CA ALA A 33 -10.88 -5.04 8.02
C ALA A 33 -11.72 -4.15 7.10
N ALA A 34 -12.14 -4.64 5.93
CA ALA A 34 -13.03 -3.93 5.01
C ALA A 34 -14.39 -3.64 5.65
N GLN A 35 -14.99 -4.63 6.33
CA GLN A 35 -16.26 -4.43 7.06
C GLN A 35 -16.14 -3.37 8.16
N MET A 36 -15.04 -3.38 8.93
CA MET A 36 -14.80 -2.42 10.00
C MET A 36 -14.60 -0.98 9.49
N THR A 37 -14.16 -0.83 8.25
CA THR A 37 -13.88 0.48 7.63
C THR A 37 -14.87 0.89 6.55
N ALA A 38 -15.94 0.13 6.36
CA ALA A 38 -16.96 0.44 5.35
C ALA A 38 -17.46 1.90 5.45
N GLY A 39 -17.32 2.65 4.36
CA GLY A 39 -17.72 4.06 4.27
C GLY A 39 -16.77 5.06 4.93
N ILE A 40 -15.58 4.64 5.41
CA ILE A 40 -14.59 5.53 6.04
C ILE A 40 -14.11 6.61 5.08
N THR A 41 -13.87 6.24 3.82
CA THR A 41 -13.45 7.18 2.77
C THR A 41 -14.45 8.32 2.63
N ARG A 42 -15.74 8.02 2.51
CA ARG A 42 -16.79 9.02 2.36
C ARG A 42 -16.97 9.88 3.62
N ARG A 43 -16.90 9.29 4.81
CA ARG A 43 -17.10 10.01 6.08
C ARG A 43 -15.97 10.97 6.40
N GLU A 44 -14.73 10.53 6.21
CA GLU A 44 -13.56 11.33 6.59
C GLU A 44 -13.11 12.30 5.50
N MET A 45 -13.56 12.14 4.25
CA MET A 45 -13.31 13.11 3.18
C MET A 45 -14.15 14.39 3.29
N GLN A 46 -15.10 14.42 4.22
CA GLN A 46 -15.84 15.62 4.59
C GLN A 46 -15.19 16.43 5.72
N ALA A 47 -14.19 15.88 6.39
CA ALA A 47 -13.47 16.52 7.50
C ALA A 47 -12.17 17.15 6.98
N THR A 48 -11.96 18.40 7.31
CA THR A 48 -10.93 19.31 6.80
C THR A 48 -9.49 18.99 7.20
N ASP A 49 -8.53 19.44 6.33
CA ASP A 49 -7.13 19.73 6.63
C ASP A 49 -6.12 18.58 6.78
N THR A 50 -6.08 17.62 5.84
CA THR A 50 -4.90 16.75 5.70
C THR A 50 -4.38 16.74 4.25
N HIS A 51 -3.05 16.51 4.09
CA HIS A 51 -2.43 16.35 2.75
C HIS A 51 -3.17 15.29 1.90
N GLY A 52 -3.67 14.20 2.53
CA GLY A 52 -4.43 13.16 1.86
C GLY A 52 -5.76 13.65 1.27
N LEU A 53 -6.42 14.64 1.90
CA LEU A 53 -7.66 15.23 1.40
C LEU A 53 -7.42 16.14 0.19
N ALA A 54 -6.33 16.93 0.21
CA ALA A 54 -5.93 17.74 -0.93
C ALA A 54 -5.62 16.88 -2.16
N VAL A 55 -4.89 15.77 -1.96
CA VAL A 55 -4.57 14.80 -3.03
C VAL A 55 -5.84 14.09 -3.51
N HIS A 56 -6.75 13.72 -2.61
CA HIS A 56 -8.03 13.13 -3.02
C HIS A 56 -8.87 14.10 -3.85
N ALA A 57 -8.99 15.35 -3.41
CA ALA A 57 -9.74 16.37 -4.14
C ALA A 57 -9.15 16.64 -5.54
N ALA A 58 -7.81 16.66 -5.65
CA ALA A 58 -7.12 16.94 -6.90
C ALA A 58 -7.06 15.73 -7.84
N TYR A 59 -6.91 14.52 -7.31
CA TYR A 59 -6.53 13.32 -8.09
C TYR A 59 -7.46 12.11 -7.88
N GLY A 60 -8.46 12.19 -7.01
CA GLY A 60 -9.36 11.08 -6.69
C GLY A 60 -8.70 9.90 -5.94
N ALA A 61 -7.44 10.05 -5.51
CA ALA A 61 -6.71 8.97 -4.84
C ALA A 61 -7.19 8.82 -3.38
N LYS A 62 -7.61 7.61 -3.01
CA LYS A 62 -8.21 7.32 -1.69
C LYS A 62 -7.16 6.99 -0.60
N GLY A 63 -5.92 6.73 -0.99
CA GLY A 63 -4.82 6.41 -0.08
C GLY A 63 -5.10 5.23 0.85
N VAL A 64 -4.55 5.28 2.06
CA VAL A 64 -4.67 4.21 3.05
C VAL A 64 -6.12 3.88 3.45
N ARG A 65 -7.03 4.86 3.39
CA ARG A 65 -8.45 4.64 3.68
C ARG A 65 -9.12 3.78 2.62
N GLY A 66 -8.83 4.05 1.35
CA GLY A 66 -9.30 3.23 0.25
C GLY A 66 -8.75 1.81 0.27
N GLU A 67 -7.49 1.65 0.66
CA GLU A 67 -6.88 0.33 0.88
C GLU A 67 -7.60 -0.44 1.99
N ALA A 68 -7.85 0.19 3.13
CA ALA A 68 -8.58 -0.44 4.23
C ALA A 68 -10.02 -0.83 3.82
N GLU A 69 -10.74 0.06 3.14
CA GLU A 69 -12.09 -0.19 2.63
C GLU A 69 -12.17 -1.32 1.61
N SER A 70 -11.11 -1.51 0.80
CA SER A 70 -10.98 -2.62 -0.16
C SER A 70 -10.49 -3.93 0.46
N GLY A 71 -10.25 -3.97 1.78
CA GLY A 71 -9.61 -5.11 2.42
C GLY A 71 -8.16 -5.29 1.98
N PHE A 72 -7.44 -4.19 1.79
CA PHE A 72 -6.05 -4.18 1.36
C PHE A 72 -5.82 -4.95 0.04
N ALA A 73 -6.67 -4.69 -0.95
CA ALA A 73 -6.62 -5.37 -2.25
C ALA A 73 -5.23 -5.29 -2.90
N SER A 74 -4.58 -4.11 -2.87
CA SER A 74 -3.22 -3.95 -3.42
C SER A 74 -2.20 -4.84 -2.70
N VAL A 75 -2.33 -5.04 -1.39
CA VAL A 75 -1.44 -5.93 -0.64
C VAL A 75 -1.66 -7.39 -1.05
N ARG A 76 -2.93 -7.84 -1.07
CA ARG A 76 -3.28 -9.22 -1.40
C ARG A 76 -2.90 -9.62 -2.82
N GLU A 77 -3.19 -8.74 -3.77
CA GLU A 77 -3.09 -9.05 -5.20
C GLU A 77 -1.72 -8.74 -5.79
N LEU A 78 -1.04 -7.70 -5.29
CA LEU A 78 0.22 -7.22 -5.89
C LEU A 78 1.44 -7.61 -5.06
N ALA A 79 1.41 -7.46 -3.72
CA ALA A 79 2.58 -7.65 -2.88
C ALA A 79 2.76 -9.09 -2.42
N MET A 80 1.74 -9.69 -1.80
CA MET A 80 1.85 -11.02 -1.21
C MET A 80 2.30 -12.11 -2.18
N PRO A 81 1.82 -12.16 -3.44
CA PRO A 81 2.27 -13.17 -4.40
C PRO A 81 3.77 -13.10 -4.74
N GLN A 82 4.41 -11.95 -4.46
CA GLN A 82 5.83 -11.76 -4.74
C GLN A 82 6.73 -12.20 -3.58
N LEU A 83 6.24 -12.15 -2.33
CA LEU A 83 7.08 -12.33 -1.13
C LEU A 83 7.78 -13.67 -1.04
N SER A 84 7.21 -14.74 -1.59
CA SER A 84 7.82 -16.08 -1.63
C SER A 84 8.88 -16.26 -2.73
N ARG A 85 9.04 -15.29 -3.64
CA ARG A 85 10.00 -15.34 -4.75
C ARG A 85 11.40 -14.95 -4.30
N PRO A 86 12.48 -15.37 -5.01
CA PRO A 86 13.79 -14.76 -4.85
C PRO A 86 13.70 -13.24 -5.00
N ASN A 87 14.32 -12.49 -4.09
CA ASN A 87 14.21 -11.02 -4.00
C ASN A 87 12.77 -10.50 -3.78
N GLY A 88 11.88 -11.33 -3.22
CA GLY A 88 10.44 -11.08 -3.12
C GLY A 88 10.07 -9.75 -2.49
N ARG A 89 10.83 -9.28 -1.46
CA ARG A 89 10.60 -7.97 -0.83
C ARG A 89 10.71 -6.79 -1.83
N TYR A 90 11.69 -6.86 -2.73
CA TYR A 90 11.88 -5.81 -3.75
C TYR A 90 10.83 -5.92 -4.86
N LEU A 91 10.53 -7.15 -5.28
CA LEU A 91 9.50 -7.40 -6.28
C LEU A 91 8.11 -6.98 -5.78
N ALA A 92 7.80 -7.24 -4.51
CA ALA A 92 6.56 -6.78 -3.87
C ALA A 92 6.47 -5.24 -3.87
N LEU A 93 7.55 -4.55 -3.49
CA LEU A 93 7.60 -3.09 -3.53
C LEU A 93 7.41 -2.56 -4.95
N LEU A 94 8.14 -3.11 -5.92
CA LEU A 94 8.03 -2.70 -7.34
C LEU A 94 6.63 -2.95 -7.89
N SER A 95 6.01 -4.09 -7.55
CA SER A 95 4.63 -4.39 -7.95
C SER A 95 3.64 -3.38 -7.39
N LEU A 96 3.79 -2.98 -6.11
CA LEU A 96 2.98 -1.91 -5.52
C LEU A 96 3.22 -0.58 -6.22
N ILE A 97 4.48 -0.15 -6.40
CA ILE A 97 4.82 1.12 -7.05
C ILE A 97 4.25 1.17 -8.49
N ALA A 98 4.31 0.06 -9.21
CA ALA A 98 3.87 -0.02 -10.61
C ALA A 98 2.36 0.19 -10.79
N HIS A 99 1.53 -0.05 -9.75
CA HIS A 99 0.08 -0.08 -9.90
C HIS A 99 -0.69 0.81 -8.92
N VAL A 100 -0.12 1.10 -7.74
CA VAL A 100 -0.81 1.91 -6.72
C VAL A 100 -0.70 3.41 -7.05
N ARG A 101 -1.77 4.14 -6.85
CA ARG A 101 -1.78 5.62 -6.92
C ARG A 101 -1.29 6.19 -5.58
N ASP A 102 0.01 6.21 -5.40
CA ASP A 102 0.65 6.65 -4.16
C ASP A 102 0.40 8.14 -3.89
N THR A 103 -0.29 8.44 -2.79
CA THR A 103 -0.67 9.80 -2.42
C THR A 103 0.52 10.68 -2.04
N ASN A 104 1.63 10.10 -1.56
CA ASN A 104 2.84 10.87 -1.28
C ASN A 104 3.55 11.30 -2.57
N VAL A 105 3.57 10.41 -3.58
CA VAL A 105 4.11 10.73 -4.90
C VAL A 105 3.27 11.80 -5.58
N LEU A 106 1.93 11.63 -5.58
CA LEU A 106 1.01 12.62 -6.14
C LEU A 106 1.16 13.99 -5.47
N HIS A 107 1.32 14.03 -4.16
CA HIS A 107 1.51 15.28 -3.42
C HIS A 107 2.81 15.99 -3.79
N ARG A 108 3.91 15.27 -4.01
CA ARG A 108 5.24 15.83 -4.26
C ARG A 108 5.52 16.13 -5.72
N ALA A 109 5.03 15.30 -6.62
CA ALA A 109 5.43 15.30 -8.03
C ALA A 109 4.24 15.20 -9.02
N GLY A 110 3.00 15.22 -8.53
CA GLY A 110 1.79 15.17 -9.37
C GLY A 110 1.66 13.87 -10.18
N GLU A 111 0.78 13.90 -11.18
CA GLU A 111 0.53 12.76 -12.07
C GLU A 111 1.76 12.41 -12.92
N GLU A 112 2.51 13.41 -13.37
CA GLU A 112 3.70 13.18 -14.17
C GLU A 112 4.74 12.36 -13.40
N GLY A 113 5.02 12.76 -12.14
CA GLY A 113 5.94 12.03 -11.27
C GLY A 113 5.44 10.63 -10.95
N LEU A 114 4.12 10.45 -10.76
CA LEU A 114 3.53 9.13 -10.54
C LEU A 114 3.71 8.23 -11.78
N HIS A 115 3.37 8.71 -12.97
CA HIS A 115 3.50 7.94 -14.20
C HIS A 115 4.95 7.57 -14.49
N TRP A 116 5.89 8.51 -14.30
CA TRP A 116 7.30 8.23 -14.44
C TRP A 116 7.74 7.09 -13.50
N LEU A 117 7.42 7.18 -12.22
CA LEU A 117 7.80 6.18 -11.23
C LEU A 117 7.18 4.82 -11.52
N GLN A 118 5.89 4.79 -11.91
CA GLN A 118 5.20 3.56 -12.28
C GLN A 118 5.84 2.88 -13.49
N SER A 119 6.22 3.64 -14.52
CA SER A 119 6.92 3.10 -15.69
C SER A 119 8.27 2.50 -15.31
N ARG A 120 9.08 3.23 -14.53
CA ARG A 120 10.38 2.75 -14.05
C ARG A 120 10.25 1.46 -13.22
N ALA A 121 9.23 1.40 -12.35
CA ALA A 121 9.00 0.21 -11.54
C ALA A 121 8.58 -1.01 -12.39
N LYS A 122 7.77 -0.83 -13.41
CA LYS A 122 7.38 -1.91 -14.36
C LYS A 122 8.59 -2.46 -15.10
N ASP A 123 9.44 -1.58 -15.63
CA ASP A 123 10.66 -1.98 -16.35
C ASP A 123 11.58 -2.78 -15.42
N LEU A 124 11.81 -2.27 -14.21
CA LEU A 124 12.67 -2.89 -13.23
C LEU A 124 12.12 -4.20 -12.67
N PHE A 125 10.81 -4.33 -12.55
CA PHE A 125 10.18 -5.59 -12.13
C PHE A 125 10.53 -6.75 -13.08
N SER A 126 10.63 -6.47 -14.38
CA SER A 126 10.93 -7.46 -15.42
C SER A 126 12.43 -7.81 -15.50
N THR A 127 13.31 -6.87 -15.15
CA THR A 127 14.76 -6.98 -15.31
C THR A 127 15.53 -6.79 -14.01
N PHE A 128 14.94 -7.23 -12.91
CA PHE A 128 15.39 -6.92 -11.55
C PHE A 128 16.88 -7.15 -11.31
N SER A 129 17.56 -6.14 -10.79
CA SER A 129 18.86 -6.25 -10.14
C SER A 129 18.97 -5.27 -8.96
N ILE A 130 19.82 -5.57 -7.99
CA ILE A 130 20.02 -4.69 -6.84
C ILE A 130 20.59 -3.33 -7.29
N SER A 131 21.56 -3.33 -8.21
CA SER A 131 22.16 -2.10 -8.73
C SER A 131 21.13 -1.20 -9.44
N ALA A 132 20.21 -1.79 -10.18
CA ALA A 132 19.13 -1.04 -10.83
C ALA A 132 18.10 -0.50 -9.80
N MET A 133 17.86 -1.23 -8.71
CA MET A 133 17.03 -0.73 -7.60
C MET A 133 17.68 0.48 -6.89
N GLU A 134 18.99 0.40 -6.64
CA GLU A 134 19.76 1.53 -6.09
C GLU A 134 19.79 2.72 -7.04
N GLN A 135 19.81 2.49 -8.35
CA GLN A 135 19.71 3.56 -9.34
C GLN A 135 18.33 4.22 -9.28
N LEU A 136 17.25 3.44 -9.23
CA LEU A 136 15.89 3.96 -9.08
C LEU A 136 15.75 4.80 -7.80
N ASP A 137 16.36 4.38 -6.70
CA ASP A 137 16.36 5.14 -5.44
C ASP A 137 17.03 6.52 -5.61
N ARG A 138 18.21 6.58 -6.24
CA ARG A 138 18.88 7.85 -6.56
C ARG A 138 18.02 8.74 -7.46
N GLU A 139 17.43 8.19 -8.52
CA GLU A 139 16.54 8.93 -9.42
C GLU A 139 15.31 9.49 -8.67
N CYS A 140 14.76 8.75 -7.69
CA CYS A 140 13.68 9.22 -6.84
C CYS A 140 14.12 10.38 -5.93
N ILE A 141 15.31 10.29 -5.33
CA ILE A 141 15.88 11.36 -4.49
C ILE A 141 16.05 12.64 -5.31
N ASP A 142 16.67 12.56 -6.49
CA ASP A 142 16.92 13.69 -7.38
C ASP A 142 15.61 14.39 -7.81
N ARG A 143 14.53 13.63 -7.94
CA ARG A 143 13.21 14.13 -8.31
C ARG A 143 12.33 14.51 -7.11
N ASN A 144 12.83 14.37 -5.88
CA ASN A 144 12.05 14.55 -4.64
C ASN A 144 10.79 13.66 -4.59
N ILE A 145 10.86 12.47 -5.15
CA ILE A 145 9.80 11.47 -5.15
C ILE A 145 10.02 10.48 -4.01
N SER A 146 8.96 10.12 -3.30
CA SER A 146 9.01 9.09 -2.25
C SER A 146 7.73 8.27 -2.28
N PRO A 147 7.79 6.97 -2.63
CA PRO A 147 6.64 6.06 -2.63
C PRO A 147 6.30 5.57 -1.23
N GLY A 148 6.04 6.51 -0.31
CA GLY A 148 5.80 6.23 1.11
C GLY A 148 4.53 5.42 1.35
N GLY A 149 3.48 5.63 0.54
CA GLY A 149 2.27 4.82 0.60
C GLY A 149 2.52 3.36 0.20
N CYS A 150 3.32 3.13 -0.84
CA CYS A 150 3.72 1.77 -1.24
C CYS A 150 4.60 1.10 -0.17
N ALA A 151 5.49 1.85 0.50
CA ALA A 151 6.29 1.34 1.61
C ALA A 151 5.41 0.95 2.81
N ASP A 152 4.39 1.76 3.14
CA ASP A 152 3.40 1.42 4.17
C ASP A 152 2.67 0.11 3.81
N LEU A 153 2.24 -0.08 2.56
CA LEU A 153 1.59 -1.31 2.09
C LEU A 153 2.52 -2.53 2.10
N LEU A 154 3.80 -2.35 1.80
CA LEU A 154 4.79 -3.42 1.94
C LEU A 154 4.94 -3.88 3.40
N ALA A 155 4.94 -2.94 4.34
CA ALA A 155 4.96 -3.28 5.77
C ALA A 155 3.73 -4.10 6.18
N ILE A 156 2.55 -3.79 5.62
CA ILE A 156 1.32 -4.58 5.81
C ILE A 156 1.48 -6.00 5.22
N ALA A 157 2.08 -6.12 4.03
CA ALA A 157 2.33 -7.42 3.42
C ALA A 157 3.24 -8.30 4.29
N PHE A 158 4.30 -7.75 4.87
CA PHE A 158 5.16 -8.47 5.81
C PHE A 158 4.43 -8.88 7.08
N PHE A 159 3.63 -7.99 7.66
CA PHE A 159 2.81 -8.32 8.82
C PHE A 159 1.87 -9.48 8.50
N MET A 160 1.12 -9.41 7.40
CA MET A 160 0.21 -10.49 7.01
C MET A 160 0.96 -11.80 6.78
N GLN A 161 2.10 -11.78 6.08
CA GLN A 161 2.93 -12.97 5.87
C GLN A 161 3.41 -13.59 7.20
N SER A 162 3.68 -12.77 8.21
CA SER A 162 4.19 -13.24 9.50
C SER A 162 3.12 -13.84 10.41
N VAL A 163 1.85 -13.48 10.24
CA VAL A 163 0.75 -13.91 11.12
C VAL A 163 -0.18 -14.96 10.49
N ILE A 164 -0.16 -15.09 9.17
CA ILE A 164 -0.97 -16.05 8.42
C ILE A 164 -0.09 -17.24 8.06
N HIS A 165 -0.40 -18.40 8.61
CA HIS A 165 0.31 -19.67 8.38
C HIS A 165 -0.54 -20.65 7.60
#